data_c8bcf193a648ae7db138744a8679d401
#
_entry.id   c8bcf193a648ae7db138744a8679d401
#
_cell.length_a   1.000
_cell.length_b   1.000
_cell.length_c   1.000
_cell.angle_alpha   90.00
_cell.angle_beta   90.00
_cell.angle_gamma   90.00
#
_symmetry.space_group_name_H-M   'P 1'
#
loop_
_entity.id
_entity.type
_entity.pdbx_description
1 polymer ?
#
loop_
_entity_poly.entity_id
_entity_poly.type
_entity_poly.pdbx_seq_one_letter_code
_entity_poly.pdbx_strand_id
1 'polypeptide(L)'
;AERKTKEQYSLFGLFFTLYSIIGVIAFVIGLLLYFNIDWLFDKTMSQSDLSQARTMILLLLFNLAFTFPMSVFGSIIGAYERFIFQKSVLVLRIILSTGVMIAVLALGYKAVALVVVQTVFNVLLLTANFIYCRQELNVKFRFDSFRWTFIRQILSFSVWVFLGDIMFKFYYNTGQFVLGATSGTIEVALFALGVTLMQM
;
A
#
# COMPACT_ATOMS: atom_id res chain seq x y z
N ALA A 1 24.70 15.52 -20.34
CA ALA A 1 23.56 14.61 -20.37
C ALA A 1 23.89 13.31 -19.59
N GLU A 2 24.98 12.65 -19.90
CA GLU A 2 25.35 11.33 -19.32
C GLU A 2 25.53 11.34 -17.79
N ARG A 3 26.05 12.42 -17.20
CA ARG A 3 26.21 12.57 -15.75
C ARG A 3 24.85 12.65 -15.03
N LYS A 4 23.88 13.39 -15.59
CA LYS A 4 22.54 13.50 -15.03
C LYS A 4 21.81 12.15 -15.04
N THR A 5 21.97 11.37 -16.09
CA THR A 5 21.36 10.04 -16.21
C THR A 5 21.95 9.06 -15.18
N LYS A 6 23.27 9.11 -14.94
CA LYS A 6 23.93 8.28 -13.92
C LYS A 6 23.47 8.65 -12.50
N GLU A 7 23.28 9.93 -12.23
CA GLU A 7 22.74 10.40 -10.94
C GLU A 7 21.28 9.94 -10.74
N GLN A 8 20.44 9.99 -11.78
CA GLN A 8 19.05 9.48 -11.71
C GLN A 8 19.01 7.97 -11.41
N TYR A 9 19.82 7.15 -12.07
CA TYR A 9 19.86 5.71 -11.81
C TYR A 9 20.35 5.37 -10.40
N SER A 10 21.24 6.18 -9.85
CA SER A 10 21.67 6.06 -8.46
C SER A 10 20.55 6.41 -7.48
N LEU A 11 19.72 7.42 -7.79
CA LEU A 11 18.55 7.78 -7.00
C LEU A 11 17.50 6.64 -7.01
N PHE A 12 17.24 6.04 -8.16
CA PHE A 12 16.30 4.92 -8.24
C PHE A 12 16.78 3.72 -7.41
N GLY A 13 18.08 3.39 -7.46
CA GLY A 13 18.68 2.36 -6.62
C GLY A 13 18.54 2.68 -5.12
N LEU A 14 18.77 3.94 -4.74
CA LEU A 14 18.59 4.40 -3.37
C LEU A 14 17.16 4.22 -2.87
N PHE A 15 16.18 4.71 -3.63
CA PHE A 15 14.77 4.59 -3.26
C PHE A 15 14.33 3.12 -3.18
N PHE A 16 14.74 2.30 -4.14
CA PHE A 16 14.45 0.86 -4.10
C PHE A 16 14.99 0.21 -2.83
N THR A 17 16.22 0.56 -2.44
CA THR A 17 16.82 0.03 -1.20
C THR A 17 16.08 0.52 0.04
N LEU A 18 15.76 1.83 0.13
CA LEU A 18 15.01 2.38 1.26
C LEU A 18 13.63 1.73 1.41
N TYR A 19 12.88 1.61 0.31
CA TYR A 19 11.57 0.98 0.35
C TYR A 19 11.66 -0.52 0.65
N SER A 20 12.72 -1.21 0.21
CA SER A 20 12.96 -2.60 0.57
C SER A 20 13.23 -2.76 2.07
N ILE A 21 14.03 -1.88 2.66
CA ILE A 21 14.30 -1.87 4.10
C ILE A 21 12.99 -1.64 4.89
N ILE A 22 12.19 -0.64 4.49
CA ILE A 22 10.89 -0.37 5.10
C ILE A 22 9.97 -1.58 4.97
N GLY A 23 9.94 -2.22 3.81
CA GLY A 23 9.17 -3.44 3.56
C GLY A 23 9.57 -4.60 4.48
N VAL A 24 10.88 -4.81 4.67
CA VAL A 24 11.39 -5.83 5.60
C VAL A 24 11.00 -5.50 7.05
N ILE A 25 11.15 -4.25 7.49
CA ILE A 25 10.75 -3.83 8.84
C ILE A 25 9.25 -4.06 9.05
N ALA A 26 8.43 -3.62 8.10
CA ALA A 26 6.98 -3.81 8.16
C ALA A 26 6.59 -5.30 8.18
N PHE A 27 7.28 -6.13 7.39
CA PHE A 27 7.09 -7.58 7.38
C PHE A 27 7.44 -8.21 8.72
N VAL A 28 8.56 -7.84 9.34
CA VAL A 28 8.97 -8.33 10.66
C VAL A 28 7.96 -7.94 11.73
N ILE A 29 7.51 -6.67 11.76
CA ILE A 29 6.47 -6.21 12.70
C ILE A 29 5.18 -7.00 12.49
N GLY A 30 4.78 -7.23 11.25
CA GLY A 30 3.60 -8.01 10.93
C GLY A 30 3.72 -9.49 11.31
N LEU A 31 4.91 -10.09 11.21
CA LEU A 31 5.17 -11.44 11.73
C LEU A 31 5.04 -11.49 13.25
N LEU A 32 5.51 -10.48 13.97
CA LEU A 32 5.30 -10.40 15.41
C LEU A 32 3.81 -10.36 15.77
N LEU A 33 3.00 -9.61 15.04
CA LEU A 33 1.54 -9.62 15.20
C LEU A 33 0.94 -11.00 14.87
N TYR A 34 1.38 -11.65 13.81
CA TYR A 34 0.93 -12.98 13.42
C TYR A 34 1.16 -14.03 14.50
N PHE A 35 2.34 -14.03 15.13
CA PHE A 35 2.65 -14.98 16.20
C PHE A 35 1.93 -14.67 17.52
N ASN A 36 1.50 -13.44 17.73
CA ASN A 36 0.80 -13.02 18.93
C ASN A 36 -0.72 -12.85 18.75
N ILE A 37 -1.27 -13.29 17.62
CA ILE A 37 -2.71 -13.09 17.30
C ILE A 37 -3.61 -13.76 18.31
N ASP A 38 -3.23 -14.95 18.83
CA ASP A 38 -4.01 -15.68 19.81
C ASP A 38 -4.13 -14.87 21.10
N TRP A 39 -3.02 -14.33 21.61
CA TRP A 39 -3.01 -13.52 22.82
C TRP A 39 -3.86 -12.23 22.69
N LEU A 40 -3.89 -11.66 21.48
CA LEU A 40 -4.65 -10.43 21.21
C LEU A 40 -6.16 -10.68 21.08
N PHE A 41 -6.57 -11.82 20.50
CA PHE A 41 -7.97 -12.05 20.06
C PHE A 41 -8.63 -13.29 20.66
N ASP A 42 -7.94 -14.05 21.51
CA ASP A 42 -8.47 -15.31 22.14
C ASP A 42 -9.80 -15.11 22.86
N LYS A 43 -10.04 -13.92 23.42
CA LYS A 43 -11.27 -13.59 24.16
C LYS A 43 -12.45 -13.16 23.27
N THR A 44 -12.22 -12.84 21.99
CA THR A 44 -13.19 -12.15 21.16
C THR A 44 -13.56 -12.92 19.87
N MET A 45 -12.75 -13.90 19.46
CA MET A 45 -12.93 -14.64 18.21
C MET A 45 -13.11 -16.16 18.45
N SER A 46 -13.93 -16.81 17.61
CA SER A 46 -13.99 -18.27 17.59
C SER A 46 -12.71 -18.86 16.96
N GLN A 47 -12.42 -20.14 17.23
CA GLN A 47 -11.25 -20.83 16.65
C GLN A 47 -11.27 -20.86 15.12
N SER A 48 -12.45 -20.94 14.50
CA SER A 48 -12.62 -20.88 13.05
C SER A 48 -12.30 -19.49 12.49
N ASP A 49 -12.71 -18.42 13.19
CA ASP A 49 -12.45 -17.05 12.78
C ASP A 49 -10.98 -16.70 12.93
N LEU A 50 -10.34 -17.20 14.00
CA LEU A 50 -8.92 -17.05 14.26
C LEU A 50 -8.05 -17.67 13.15
N SER A 51 -8.43 -18.87 12.67
CA SER A 51 -7.77 -19.54 11.54
C SER A 51 -7.88 -18.73 10.24
N GLN A 52 -9.07 -18.18 9.95
CA GLN A 52 -9.28 -17.30 8.80
C GLN A 52 -8.47 -15.99 8.94
N ALA A 53 -8.47 -15.39 10.12
CA ALA A 53 -7.69 -14.18 10.41
C ALA A 53 -6.18 -14.39 10.20
N ARG A 54 -5.63 -15.52 10.64
CA ARG A 54 -4.23 -15.89 10.39
C ARG A 54 -3.91 -15.96 8.90
N THR A 55 -4.78 -16.61 8.12
CA THR A 55 -4.59 -16.70 6.66
C THR A 55 -4.64 -15.32 6.01
N MET A 56 -5.57 -14.47 6.41
CA MET A 56 -5.65 -13.09 5.91
C MET A 56 -4.42 -12.27 6.26
N ILE A 57 -3.91 -12.38 7.49
CA ILE A 57 -2.70 -11.68 7.91
C ILE A 57 -1.50 -12.12 7.09
N LEU A 58 -1.31 -13.41 6.85
CA LEU A 58 -0.22 -13.89 6.00
C LEU A 58 -0.30 -13.34 4.58
N LEU A 59 -1.50 -13.33 3.98
CA LEU A 59 -1.71 -12.75 2.65
C LEU A 59 -1.43 -11.24 2.64
N LEU A 60 -1.86 -10.52 3.67
CA LEU A 60 -1.60 -9.09 3.81
C LEU A 60 -0.11 -8.80 4.02
N LEU A 61 0.59 -9.62 4.81
CA LEU A 61 2.05 -9.50 5.01
C LEU A 61 2.82 -9.72 3.71
N PHE A 62 2.45 -10.77 2.95
CA PHE A 62 3.02 -11.01 1.63
C PHE A 62 2.77 -9.81 0.70
N ASN A 63 1.52 -9.34 0.65
CA ASN A 63 1.14 -8.19 -0.15
C ASN A 63 1.96 -6.95 0.23
N LEU A 64 2.08 -6.67 1.52
CA LEU A 64 2.83 -5.54 2.06
C LEU A 64 4.32 -5.61 1.69
N ALA A 65 4.95 -6.76 1.96
CA ALA A 65 6.35 -7.01 1.65
C ALA A 65 6.68 -6.84 0.16
N PHE A 66 5.76 -7.24 -0.71
CA PHE A 66 5.90 -7.08 -2.15
C PHE A 66 5.62 -5.65 -2.62
N THR A 67 4.62 -5.00 -2.02
CA THR A 67 4.18 -3.66 -2.42
C THR A 67 5.25 -2.61 -2.17
N PHE A 68 5.94 -2.64 -1.03
CA PHE A 68 6.94 -1.61 -0.70
C PHE A 68 8.02 -1.49 -1.77
N PRO A 69 8.84 -2.50 -2.08
CA PRO A 69 9.88 -2.35 -3.09
C PRO A 69 9.31 -2.08 -4.50
N MET A 70 8.17 -2.68 -4.84
CA MET A 70 7.57 -2.51 -6.17
C MET A 70 6.88 -1.16 -6.38
N SER A 71 6.48 -0.45 -5.33
CA SER A 71 5.85 0.88 -5.42
C SER A 71 6.78 1.94 -6.03
N VAL A 72 8.09 1.74 -5.94
CA VAL A 72 9.09 2.62 -6.54
C VAL A 72 8.89 2.74 -8.05
N PHE A 73 8.50 1.65 -8.72
CA PHE A 73 8.26 1.68 -10.19
C PHE A 73 7.08 2.58 -10.56
N GLY A 74 6.01 2.57 -9.77
CA GLY A 74 4.90 3.51 -9.95
C GLY A 74 5.33 4.97 -9.76
N SER A 75 6.17 5.25 -8.77
CA SER A 75 6.71 6.59 -8.53
C SER A 75 7.64 7.04 -9.67
N ILE A 76 8.44 6.14 -10.25
CA ILE A 76 9.27 6.42 -11.41
C ILE A 76 8.41 6.78 -12.62
N ILE A 77 7.35 6.02 -12.91
CA ILE A 77 6.41 6.30 -14.00
C ILE A 77 5.79 7.69 -13.84
N GLY A 78 5.37 8.04 -12.62
CA GLY A 78 4.87 9.37 -12.29
C GLY A 78 5.91 10.48 -12.50
N ALA A 79 7.18 10.26 -12.12
CA ALA A 79 8.26 11.20 -12.32
C ALA A 79 8.62 11.42 -13.82
N TYR A 80 8.35 10.43 -14.67
CA TYR A 80 8.44 10.56 -16.13
C TYR A 80 7.15 11.08 -16.78
N GLU A 81 6.19 11.55 -15.96
CA GLU A 81 4.91 12.13 -16.40
C GLU A 81 4.07 11.19 -17.29
N ARG A 82 4.27 9.88 -17.20
CA ARG A 82 3.53 8.87 -17.96
C ARG A 82 2.17 8.54 -17.29
N PHE A 83 1.41 9.59 -16.98
CA PHE A 83 0.14 9.50 -16.25
C PHE A 83 -0.92 8.68 -16.97
N ILE A 84 -0.97 8.73 -18.31
CA ILE A 84 -1.96 7.98 -19.11
C ILE A 84 -1.81 6.48 -18.82
N PHE A 85 -0.60 5.95 -18.94
CA PHE A 85 -0.35 4.53 -18.64
C PHE A 85 -0.73 4.20 -17.19
N GLN A 86 -0.21 4.98 -16.24
CA GLN A 86 -0.43 4.73 -14.81
C GLN A 86 -1.91 4.72 -14.43
N LYS A 87 -2.68 5.70 -14.92
CA LYS A 87 -4.11 5.80 -14.64
C LYS A 87 -4.92 4.74 -15.39
N SER A 88 -4.57 4.41 -16.63
CA SER A 88 -5.24 3.36 -17.40
C SER A 88 -5.10 1.99 -16.73
N VAL A 89 -3.89 1.61 -16.30
CA VAL A 89 -3.67 0.33 -15.61
C VAL A 89 -4.39 0.31 -14.26
N LEU A 90 -4.41 1.43 -13.54
CA LEU A 90 -5.14 1.55 -12.28
C LEU A 90 -6.65 1.37 -12.47
N VAL A 91 -7.25 2.06 -13.43
CA VAL A 91 -8.69 1.96 -13.75
C VAL A 91 -9.04 0.54 -14.18
N LEU A 92 -8.24 -0.06 -15.07
CA LEU A 92 -8.42 -1.44 -15.51
C LEU A 92 -8.38 -2.41 -14.32
N ARG A 93 -7.41 -2.24 -13.43
CA ARG A 93 -7.32 -3.02 -12.19
C ARG A 93 -8.60 -2.90 -11.35
N ILE A 94 -9.09 -1.68 -11.14
CA ILE A 94 -10.29 -1.44 -10.32
C ILE A 94 -11.49 -2.15 -10.93
N ILE A 95 -11.73 -1.98 -12.23
CA ILE A 95 -12.87 -2.60 -12.92
C ILE A 95 -12.80 -4.12 -12.85
N LEU A 96 -11.65 -4.70 -13.20
CA LEU A 96 -11.49 -6.15 -13.22
C LEU A 96 -11.54 -6.75 -11.81
N SER A 97 -10.85 -6.15 -10.84
CA SER A 97 -10.87 -6.66 -9.46
C SER A 97 -12.27 -6.58 -8.84
N THR A 98 -13.01 -5.48 -9.09
CA THR A 98 -14.38 -5.34 -8.60
C THR A 98 -15.31 -6.36 -9.24
N GLY A 99 -15.22 -6.58 -10.55
CA GLY A 99 -16.02 -7.60 -11.24
C GLY A 99 -15.75 -9.00 -10.70
N VAL A 100 -14.48 -9.37 -10.50
CA VAL A 100 -14.11 -10.67 -9.91
C VAL A 100 -14.57 -10.77 -8.45
N MET A 101 -14.45 -9.69 -7.65
CA MET A 101 -14.95 -9.70 -6.27
C MET A 101 -16.46 -9.93 -6.19
N ILE A 102 -17.24 -9.28 -7.04
CA ILE A 102 -18.69 -9.48 -7.10
C ILE A 102 -19.01 -10.94 -7.48
N ALA A 103 -18.32 -11.51 -8.47
CA ALA A 103 -18.52 -12.91 -8.86
C ALA A 103 -18.17 -13.88 -7.72
N VAL A 104 -17.05 -13.64 -7.03
CA VAL A 104 -16.61 -14.46 -5.89
C VAL A 104 -17.63 -14.41 -4.75
N LEU A 105 -18.18 -13.22 -4.46
CA LEU A 105 -19.25 -13.07 -3.45
C LEU A 105 -20.54 -13.77 -3.87
N ALA A 106 -20.95 -13.66 -5.14
CA ALA A 106 -22.14 -14.32 -5.66
C ALA A 106 -22.04 -15.86 -5.60
N LEU A 107 -20.82 -16.39 -5.70
CA LEU A 107 -20.52 -17.82 -5.51
C LEU A 107 -20.50 -18.26 -4.04
N GLY A 108 -20.71 -17.34 -3.08
CA GLY A 108 -20.77 -17.65 -1.65
C GLY A 108 -19.40 -17.77 -0.96
N TYR A 109 -18.33 -17.34 -1.61
CA TYR A 109 -16.99 -17.33 -0.98
C TYR A 109 -16.91 -16.26 0.12
N LYS A 110 -16.11 -16.57 1.16
CA LYS A 110 -15.92 -15.72 2.34
C LYS A 110 -14.79 -14.69 2.16
N ALA A 111 -14.59 -13.89 3.19
CA ALA A 111 -13.64 -12.77 3.22
C ALA A 111 -12.20 -13.12 2.77
N VAL A 112 -11.71 -14.33 3.07
CA VAL A 112 -10.38 -14.78 2.64
C VAL A 112 -10.21 -14.72 1.11
N ALA A 113 -11.25 -15.15 0.36
CA ALA A 113 -11.20 -15.12 -1.09
C ALA A 113 -11.12 -13.69 -1.65
N LEU A 114 -11.77 -12.72 -1.01
CA LEU A 114 -11.65 -11.30 -1.38
C LEU A 114 -10.23 -10.77 -1.17
N VAL A 115 -9.58 -11.15 -0.07
CA VAL A 115 -8.18 -10.78 0.20
C VAL A 115 -7.25 -11.39 -0.85
N VAL A 116 -7.48 -12.64 -1.26
CA VAL A 116 -6.71 -13.29 -2.33
C VAL A 116 -6.88 -12.53 -3.64
N VAL A 117 -8.11 -12.24 -4.06
CA VAL A 117 -8.38 -11.46 -5.28
C VAL A 117 -7.66 -10.12 -5.24
N GLN A 118 -7.79 -9.38 -4.14
CA GLN A 118 -7.13 -8.09 -3.96
C GLN A 118 -5.60 -8.20 -4.07
N THR A 119 -5.02 -9.23 -3.45
CA THR A 119 -3.59 -9.47 -3.49
C THR A 119 -3.11 -9.80 -4.91
N VAL A 120 -3.81 -10.66 -5.62
CA VAL A 120 -3.48 -11.02 -7.01
C VAL A 120 -3.51 -9.79 -7.92
N PHE A 121 -4.58 -9.00 -7.88
CA PHE A 121 -4.68 -7.79 -8.69
C PHE A 121 -3.65 -6.71 -8.29
N ASN A 122 -3.25 -6.65 -7.03
CA ASN A 122 -2.17 -5.76 -6.60
C ASN A 122 -0.82 -6.20 -7.18
N VAL A 123 -0.49 -7.49 -7.10
CA VAL A 123 0.74 -8.04 -7.68
C VAL A 123 0.76 -7.83 -9.20
N LEU A 124 -0.36 -8.03 -9.90
CA LEU A 124 -0.46 -7.77 -11.34
C LEU A 124 -0.18 -6.29 -11.68
N LEU A 125 -0.78 -5.35 -10.94
CA LEU A 125 -0.53 -3.91 -11.13
C LEU A 125 0.95 -3.56 -10.94
N LEU A 126 1.53 -4.03 -9.85
CA LEU A 126 2.94 -3.75 -9.52
C LEU A 126 3.90 -4.36 -10.55
N THR A 127 3.58 -5.57 -11.02
CA THR A 127 4.33 -6.24 -12.09
C THR A 127 4.21 -5.49 -13.43
N ALA A 128 3.03 -5.00 -13.77
CA ALA A 128 2.83 -4.17 -14.96
C ALA A 128 3.67 -2.89 -14.91
N ASN A 129 3.71 -2.21 -13.76
CA ASN A 129 4.55 -1.03 -13.56
C ASN A 129 6.06 -1.37 -13.70
N PHE A 130 6.49 -2.48 -13.14
CA PHE A 130 7.87 -2.96 -13.27
C PHE A 130 8.24 -3.22 -14.73
N ILE A 131 7.40 -3.96 -15.47
CA ILE A 131 7.61 -4.30 -16.88
C ILE A 131 7.70 -3.02 -17.71
N TYR A 132 6.77 -2.08 -17.49
CA TYR A 132 6.76 -0.80 -18.20
C TYR A 132 8.03 0.01 -17.96
N CYS A 133 8.47 0.12 -16.71
CA CYS A 133 9.73 0.81 -16.37
C CYS A 133 10.94 0.17 -17.06
N ARG A 134 10.96 -1.16 -17.18
CA ARG A 134 12.07 -1.88 -17.76
C ARG A 134 12.08 -1.82 -19.29
N GLN A 135 10.93 -1.94 -19.93
CA GLN A 135 10.81 -2.02 -21.41
C GLN A 135 10.75 -0.65 -22.06
N GLU A 136 9.88 0.25 -21.56
CA GLU A 136 9.63 1.55 -22.19
C GLU A 136 10.57 2.64 -21.69
N LEU A 137 10.84 2.67 -20.39
CA LEU A 137 11.65 3.72 -19.78
C LEU A 137 13.14 3.34 -19.70
N ASN A 138 13.50 2.08 -19.98
CA ASN A 138 14.87 1.56 -19.93
C ASN A 138 15.58 1.92 -18.61
N VAL A 139 14.83 1.90 -17.49
CA VAL A 139 15.33 2.28 -16.17
C VAL A 139 16.38 1.28 -15.70
N LYS A 140 17.56 1.80 -15.35
CA LYS A 140 18.64 1.03 -14.75
C LYS A 140 18.82 1.46 -13.29
N PHE A 141 19.12 0.50 -12.43
CA PHE A 141 19.43 0.77 -11.03
C PHE A 141 20.95 0.73 -10.85
N ARG A 142 21.47 1.73 -10.15
CA ARG A 142 22.88 1.78 -9.74
C ARG A 142 22.90 1.95 -8.23
N PHE A 143 23.73 1.12 -7.58
CA PHE A 143 23.86 1.11 -6.11
C PHE A 143 25.20 1.72 -5.65
N ASP A 144 25.90 2.42 -6.56
CA ASP A 144 27.31 2.79 -6.38
C ASP A 144 27.55 4.06 -5.54
N SER A 145 26.52 4.87 -5.26
CA SER A 145 26.75 6.15 -4.57
C SER A 145 25.64 6.49 -3.56
N PHE A 146 25.80 5.96 -2.36
CA PHE A 146 25.01 6.39 -1.20
C PHE A 146 25.48 7.75 -0.70
N ARG A 147 24.88 8.84 -1.16
CA ARG A 147 25.11 10.18 -0.62
C ARG A 147 24.24 10.38 0.63
N TRP A 148 24.84 10.17 1.81
CA TRP A 148 24.15 10.33 3.11
C TRP A 148 23.50 11.72 3.27
N THR A 149 24.16 12.77 2.79
CA THR A 149 23.64 14.14 2.81
C THR A 149 22.30 14.26 2.06
N PHE A 150 22.18 13.59 0.91
CA PHE A 150 20.97 13.59 0.12
C PHE A 150 19.83 12.78 0.78
N ILE A 151 20.15 11.63 1.36
CA ILE A 151 19.20 10.83 2.15
C ILE A 151 18.64 11.65 3.30
N ARG A 152 19.50 12.33 4.06
CA ARG A 152 19.09 13.17 5.18
C ARG A 152 18.16 14.31 4.73
N GLN A 153 18.43 14.91 3.58
CA GLN A 153 17.62 15.99 3.02
C GLN A 153 16.22 15.49 2.62
N ILE A 154 16.14 14.33 1.96
CA ILE A 154 14.87 13.68 1.60
C ILE A 154 14.09 13.28 2.85
N LEU A 155 14.73 12.61 3.81
CA LEU A 155 14.08 12.20 5.05
C LEU A 155 13.54 13.39 5.84
N SER A 156 14.32 14.48 5.94
CA SER A 156 13.86 15.70 6.60
C SER A 156 12.60 16.26 5.96
N PHE A 157 12.53 16.34 4.64
CA PHE A 157 11.33 16.77 3.92
C PHE A 157 10.16 15.78 4.12
N SER A 158 10.45 14.48 3.99
CA SER A 158 9.44 13.43 4.11
C SER A 158 8.80 13.38 5.51
N VAL A 159 9.55 13.70 6.57
CA VAL A 159 9.00 13.78 7.93
C VAL A 159 7.92 14.87 8.03
N TRP A 160 8.13 16.03 7.44
CA TRP A 160 7.13 17.10 7.44
C TRP A 160 5.87 16.73 6.65
N VAL A 161 6.04 16.09 5.49
CA VAL A 161 4.90 15.57 4.70
C VAL A 161 4.16 14.50 5.50
N PHE A 162 4.87 13.57 6.12
CA PHE A 162 4.29 12.51 6.96
C PHE A 162 3.51 13.06 8.16
N LEU A 163 4.05 14.07 8.84
CA LEU A 163 3.33 14.76 9.92
C LEU A 163 2.06 15.43 9.41
N GLY A 164 2.12 16.08 8.24
CA GLY A 164 0.94 16.64 7.58
C GLY A 164 -0.12 15.60 7.28
N ASP A 165 0.26 14.44 6.73
CA ASP A 165 -0.65 13.33 6.44
C ASP A 165 -1.27 12.74 7.71
N ILE A 166 -0.48 12.62 8.78
CA ILE A 166 -1.01 12.18 10.09
C ILE A 166 -2.04 13.18 10.61
N MET A 167 -1.71 14.47 10.64
CA MET A 167 -2.63 15.51 11.09
C MET A 167 -3.92 15.51 10.27
N PHE A 168 -3.82 15.38 8.95
CA PHE A 168 -4.97 15.27 8.06
C PHE A 168 -5.84 14.04 8.38
N LYS A 169 -5.24 12.88 8.55
CA LYS A 169 -5.96 11.65 8.93
C LYS A 169 -6.61 11.78 10.31
N PHE A 170 -5.92 12.37 11.29
CA PHE A 170 -6.52 12.63 12.59
C PHE A 170 -7.72 13.55 12.46
N TYR A 171 -7.61 14.65 11.73
CA TYR A 171 -8.69 15.59 11.53
C TYR A 171 -9.97 14.94 10.99
N TYR A 172 -9.84 14.12 9.93
CA TYR A 172 -10.99 13.46 9.31
C TYR A 172 -11.53 12.27 10.09
N ASN A 173 -10.67 11.50 10.77
CA ASN A 173 -11.10 10.30 11.49
C ASN A 173 -11.55 10.60 12.94
N THR A 174 -11.13 11.71 13.53
CA THR A 174 -11.55 12.07 14.90
C THR A 174 -13.05 12.21 15.02
N GLY A 175 -13.72 12.80 14.01
CA GLY A 175 -15.17 12.90 13.97
C GLY A 175 -15.86 11.53 14.01
N GLN A 176 -15.36 10.56 13.24
CA GLN A 176 -15.89 9.19 13.25
C GLN A 176 -15.68 8.50 14.59
N PHE A 177 -14.50 8.71 15.20
CA PHE A 177 -14.18 8.13 16.51
C PHE A 177 -15.06 8.69 17.63
N VAL A 178 -15.23 10.02 17.66
CA VAL A 178 -16.08 10.70 18.67
C VAL A 178 -17.53 10.27 18.51
N LEU A 179 -18.06 10.26 17.28
CA LEU A 179 -19.43 9.80 17.02
C LEU A 179 -19.63 8.33 17.37
N GLY A 180 -18.64 7.47 17.09
CA GLY A 180 -18.68 6.06 17.47
C GLY A 180 -18.72 5.84 18.98
N ALA A 181 -18.04 6.71 19.74
CA ALA A 181 -18.02 6.64 21.20
C ALA A 181 -19.27 7.24 21.85
N THR A 182 -19.98 8.18 21.20
CA THR A 182 -21.07 8.97 21.81
C THR A 182 -22.46 8.69 21.25
N SER A 183 -22.57 8.33 19.97
CA SER A 183 -23.86 8.36 19.26
C SER A 183 -24.27 7.04 18.60
N GLY A 184 -23.32 6.15 18.31
CA GLY A 184 -23.59 4.83 17.74
C GLY A 184 -23.21 4.67 16.26
N THR A 185 -23.53 3.49 15.71
CA THR A 185 -23.01 3.04 14.39
C THR A 185 -23.66 3.74 13.19
N ILE A 186 -24.92 4.18 13.32
CA ILE A 186 -25.67 4.81 12.22
C ILE A 186 -25.11 6.21 11.95
N GLU A 187 -24.88 6.98 12.99
CA GLU A 187 -24.31 8.33 12.91
C GLU A 187 -22.89 8.32 12.36
N VAL A 188 -22.10 7.32 12.75
CA VAL A 188 -20.76 7.10 12.18
C VAL A 188 -20.83 6.81 10.68
N ALA A 189 -21.79 5.99 10.24
CA ALA A 189 -21.96 5.65 8.82
C ALA A 189 -22.37 6.89 8.00
N LEU A 190 -23.31 7.71 8.50
CA LEU A 190 -23.73 8.95 7.85
C LEU A 190 -22.59 9.96 7.75
N PHE A 191 -21.82 10.12 8.83
CA PHE A 191 -20.65 10.99 8.84
C PHE A 191 -19.57 10.51 7.85
N ALA A 192 -19.31 9.19 7.80
CA ALA A 192 -18.36 8.60 6.87
C ALA A 192 -18.76 8.85 5.41
N LEU A 193 -20.06 8.74 5.08
CA LEU A 193 -20.57 9.08 3.74
C LEU A 193 -20.34 10.56 3.42
N GLY A 194 -20.62 11.46 4.38
CA GLY A 194 -20.38 12.90 4.20
C GLY A 194 -18.91 13.22 3.95
N VAL A 195 -18.00 12.63 4.72
CA VAL A 195 -16.54 12.78 4.53
C VAL A 195 -16.09 12.23 3.17
N THR A 196 -16.63 11.09 2.75
CA THR A 196 -16.30 10.50 1.43
C THR A 196 -16.71 11.40 0.27
N LEU A 197 -17.92 11.99 0.35
CA LEU A 197 -18.41 12.94 -0.65
C LEU A 197 -17.58 14.24 -0.69
N MET A 198 -17.07 14.67 0.47
CA MET A 198 -16.25 15.89 0.58
C MET A 198 -14.82 15.70 0.02
N GLN A 199 -14.35 14.44 -0.07
CA GLN A 199 -13.03 14.08 -0.59
C GLN A 199 -13.03 13.75 -2.10
N MET A 200 -14.18 13.71 -2.75
CA MET A 200 -14.34 13.53 -4.19
C MET A 200 -14.19 14.83 -4.94
#